data_130bc8e499cc2dcb38e33b713ffbb558
#
_entry.id   130bc8e499cc2dcb38e33b713ffbb558
#
_cell.length_a   1.000
_cell.length_b   1.000
_cell.length_c   1.000
_cell.angle_alpha   90.00
_cell.angle_beta   90.00
_cell.angle_gamma   90.00
#
_symmetry.space_group_name_H-M   'P 1'
#
loop_
_entity.id
_entity.type
_entity.pdbx_description
1 polymer ?
#
loop_
_entity_poly.entity_id
_entity_poly.type
_entity_poly.pdbx_seq_one_letter_code
_entity_poly.pdbx_strand_id
1 'polypeptide(L)'
;MPINFLSHLPYELAIQIVLAIADLRTISKLNLVSTRWLLVSRDDQVWKPLYLTHWRHATPPRTLQTLQRAQRDWISLYANRLLLERNWREGNVAARFINGHADSVYCLQFDGERILSGSRDNTVRCWDYASQTCVRTFEGHEGSVLCLQYDERYMITGSSDTTIIVWDFASARKIATLREHALAVLDIRFNADIKRIVSCSKDCTIKIWDLDSLKCLFTLNGHQAAVNAIHLHGTTIVSASGDCSIKLWDIRTGSLIRVLAGHTRGLACVQFDGKTVVSGSNDKTIRVWDATTGECVRVLEGHEALVRTLCFDERRIVSGSYDLTIKVWDRVTGELMVDLKDAHASWVFSVALDGGKIISASQDRKIVIWDFTVGVKHLQDLIY
;
A
#
# COMPACT_ATOMS: atom_id res chain seq x y z
N MET A 1 -46.88 -38.22 -10.85
CA MET A 1 -45.49 -37.84 -10.66
C MET A 1 -45.45 -36.33 -10.49
N PRO A 2 -44.80 -35.78 -9.50
CA PRO A 2 -44.67 -34.33 -9.42
C PRO A 2 -43.91 -33.85 -10.66
N ILE A 3 -44.50 -32.94 -11.42
CA ILE A 3 -43.87 -32.31 -12.58
C ILE A 3 -42.67 -31.54 -12.02
N ASN A 4 -41.49 -31.94 -12.42
CA ASN A 4 -40.29 -31.20 -12.07
C ASN A 4 -40.24 -29.92 -12.91
N PHE A 5 -41.01 -28.92 -12.46
CA PHE A 5 -41.17 -27.62 -13.10
C PHE A 5 -39.78 -27.00 -13.47
N LEU A 6 -38.80 -27.19 -12.62
CA LEU A 6 -37.47 -26.67 -12.81
C LEU A 6 -36.72 -27.29 -14.01
N SER A 7 -37.09 -28.50 -14.45
CA SER A 7 -36.46 -29.15 -15.61
C SER A 7 -36.93 -28.60 -16.96
N HIS A 8 -38.03 -27.84 -16.97
CA HIS A 8 -38.63 -27.28 -18.18
C HIS A 8 -38.43 -25.77 -18.34
N LEU A 9 -37.79 -25.10 -17.39
CA LEU A 9 -37.47 -23.67 -17.48
C LEU A 9 -36.55 -23.38 -18.68
N PRO A 10 -36.75 -22.30 -19.44
CA PRO A 10 -35.76 -21.81 -20.37
C PRO A 10 -34.39 -21.58 -19.67
N TYR A 11 -33.31 -21.80 -20.41
CA TYR A 11 -31.94 -21.72 -19.82
C TYR A 11 -31.66 -20.34 -19.24
N GLU A 12 -32.08 -19.30 -19.93
CA GLU A 12 -31.94 -17.89 -19.53
C GLU A 12 -32.65 -17.59 -18.22
N LEU A 13 -33.84 -18.13 -18.02
CA LEU A 13 -34.58 -17.98 -16.77
C LEU A 13 -33.92 -18.72 -15.62
N ALA A 14 -33.32 -19.87 -15.89
CA ALA A 14 -32.54 -20.59 -14.87
C ALA A 14 -31.31 -19.76 -14.40
N ILE A 15 -30.61 -19.11 -15.33
CA ILE A 15 -29.51 -18.17 -14.99
C ILE A 15 -30.02 -17.02 -14.13
N GLN A 16 -31.15 -16.39 -14.52
CA GLN A 16 -31.71 -15.27 -13.75
C GLN A 16 -32.11 -15.68 -12.33
N ILE A 17 -32.66 -16.88 -12.15
CA ILE A 17 -33.00 -17.43 -10.84
C ILE A 17 -31.72 -17.59 -9.99
N VAL A 18 -30.64 -18.14 -10.55
CA VAL A 18 -29.39 -18.32 -9.83
C VAL A 18 -28.78 -16.98 -9.45
N LEU A 19 -28.82 -15.98 -10.34
CA LEU A 19 -28.37 -14.62 -10.06
C LEU A 19 -29.21 -13.94 -8.96
N ALA A 20 -30.53 -14.17 -8.96
CA ALA A 20 -31.42 -13.62 -7.95
C ALA A 20 -31.22 -14.26 -6.57
N ILE A 21 -30.83 -15.53 -6.51
CA ILE A 21 -30.48 -16.21 -5.25
C ILE A 21 -29.22 -15.56 -4.62
N ALA A 22 -28.21 -15.24 -5.43
CA ALA A 22 -26.93 -14.59 -5.07
C ALA A 22 -26.20 -15.20 -3.85
N ASP A 23 -26.68 -16.34 -3.31
CA ASP A 23 -26.07 -17.04 -2.19
C ASP A 23 -25.19 -18.20 -2.68
N LEU A 24 -23.90 -18.09 -2.41
CA LEU A 24 -22.89 -19.05 -2.85
C LEU A 24 -23.11 -20.46 -2.33
N ARG A 25 -23.61 -20.61 -1.10
CA ARG A 25 -23.89 -21.93 -0.51
C ARG A 25 -25.01 -22.62 -1.25
N THR A 26 -26.03 -21.87 -1.64
CA THR A 26 -27.15 -22.39 -2.42
C THR A 26 -26.72 -22.70 -3.85
N ILE A 27 -25.97 -21.80 -4.50
CA ILE A 27 -25.45 -22.02 -5.85
C ILE A 27 -24.57 -23.29 -5.90
N SER A 28 -23.69 -23.49 -4.92
CA SER A 28 -22.85 -24.68 -4.85
C SER A 28 -23.64 -25.98 -4.68
N LYS A 29 -24.81 -25.94 -4.03
CA LYS A 29 -25.71 -27.10 -3.87
C LYS A 29 -26.51 -27.42 -5.12
N LEU A 30 -26.71 -26.47 -6.04
CA LEU A 30 -27.40 -26.71 -7.31
C LEU A 30 -26.72 -27.79 -8.15
N ASN A 31 -25.39 -27.96 -7.99
CA ASN A 31 -24.63 -29.04 -8.62
C ASN A 31 -25.14 -30.44 -8.27
N LEU A 32 -25.80 -30.60 -7.11
CA LEU A 32 -26.31 -31.86 -6.61
C LEU A 32 -27.76 -32.13 -7.02
N VAL A 33 -28.45 -31.17 -7.63
CA VAL A 33 -29.88 -31.27 -7.97
C VAL A 33 -30.09 -32.02 -9.28
N SER A 34 -29.39 -31.65 -10.34
CA SER A 34 -29.44 -32.32 -11.64
C SER A 34 -28.28 -31.87 -12.54
N THR A 35 -28.01 -32.64 -13.60
CA THR A 35 -27.00 -32.29 -14.62
C THR A 35 -27.25 -30.93 -15.26
N ARG A 36 -28.50 -30.54 -15.45
CA ARG A 36 -28.88 -29.22 -15.98
C ARG A 36 -28.52 -28.11 -15.00
N TRP A 37 -28.82 -28.23 -13.71
CA TRP A 37 -28.47 -27.25 -12.70
C TRP A 37 -26.98 -27.20 -12.48
N LEU A 38 -26.28 -28.30 -12.68
CA LEU A 38 -24.81 -28.33 -12.71
C LEU A 38 -24.28 -27.44 -13.85
N LEU A 39 -24.84 -27.51 -15.05
CA LEU A 39 -24.44 -26.66 -16.18
C LEU A 39 -24.73 -25.19 -15.90
N VAL A 40 -25.96 -24.87 -15.49
CA VAL A 40 -26.35 -23.48 -15.16
C VAL A 40 -25.46 -22.89 -14.05
N SER A 41 -25.20 -23.65 -12.98
CA SER A 41 -24.40 -23.18 -11.86
C SER A 41 -22.91 -22.99 -12.20
N ARG A 42 -22.45 -23.49 -13.34
CA ARG A 42 -21.08 -23.32 -13.85
C ARG A 42 -20.99 -22.33 -15.00
N ASP A 43 -22.11 -21.75 -15.43
CA ASP A 43 -22.13 -20.82 -16.55
C ASP A 43 -21.46 -19.48 -16.20
N ASP A 44 -20.65 -18.98 -17.10
CA ASP A 44 -19.97 -17.69 -16.98
C ASP A 44 -20.96 -16.52 -16.86
N GLN A 45 -22.16 -16.65 -17.42
CA GLN A 45 -23.22 -15.66 -17.28
C GLN A 45 -23.72 -15.52 -15.83
N VAL A 46 -23.48 -16.51 -14.97
CA VAL A 46 -23.72 -16.45 -13.53
C VAL A 46 -22.53 -15.83 -12.81
N TRP A 47 -21.32 -16.33 -13.06
CA TRP A 47 -20.15 -15.97 -12.26
C TRP A 47 -19.55 -14.62 -12.61
N LYS A 48 -19.61 -14.21 -13.87
CA LYS A 48 -19.11 -12.90 -14.29
C LYS A 48 -19.86 -11.74 -13.61
N PRO A 49 -21.21 -11.67 -13.62
CA PRO A 49 -21.94 -10.64 -12.89
C PRO A 49 -21.69 -10.69 -11.38
N LEU A 50 -21.65 -11.89 -10.77
CA LEU A 50 -21.38 -12.06 -9.35
C LEU A 50 -19.99 -11.52 -8.97
N TYR A 51 -18.97 -11.86 -9.77
CA TYR A 51 -17.62 -11.33 -9.56
C TYR A 51 -17.60 -9.79 -9.63
N LEU A 52 -18.17 -9.23 -10.68
CA LEU A 52 -18.20 -7.78 -10.88
C LEU A 52 -19.04 -7.06 -9.81
N THR A 53 -20.10 -7.67 -9.30
CA THR A 53 -20.89 -7.08 -8.21
C THR A 53 -20.10 -7.04 -6.90
N HIS A 54 -19.39 -8.13 -6.57
CA HIS A 54 -18.67 -8.22 -5.31
C HIS A 54 -17.35 -7.47 -5.31
N TRP A 55 -16.63 -7.41 -6.44
CA TRP A 55 -15.25 -6.89 -6.49
C TRP A 55 -14.97 -5.84 -7.56
N ARG A 56 -15.99 -5.24 -8.16
CA ARG A 56 -15.81 -4.22 -9.19
C ARG A 56 -14.88 -3.08 -8.75
N HIS A 57 -15.05 -2.61 -7.52
CA HIS A 57 -14.26 -1.51 -6.96
C HIS A 57 -12.86 -1.93 -6.52
N ALA A 58 -12.67 -3.21 -6.22
CA ALA A 58 -11.39 -3.76 -5.77
C ALA A 58 -10.54 -4.35 -6.92
N THR A 59 -10.97 -4.20 -8.16
CA THR A 59 -10.24 -4.70 -9.33
C THR A 59 -9.75 -3.49 -10.14
N PRO A 60 -8.43 -3.35 -10.37
CA PRO A 60 -7.89 -2.24 -11.14
C PRO A 60 -8.57 -2.09 -12.51
N PRO A 61 -8.78 -0.87 -13.02
CA PRO A 61 -9.47 -0.66 -14.30
C PRO A 61 -8.83 -1.38 -15.49
N ARG A 62 -7.50 -1.47 -15.53
CA ARG A 62 -6.76 -2.22 -16.56
C ARG A 62 -7.08 -3.71 -16.50
N THR A 63 -7.08 -4.27 -15.29
CA THR A 63 -7.42 -5.68 -15.05
C THR A 63 -8.87 -5.97 -15.43
N LEU A 64 -9.81 -5.08 -15.09
CA LEU A 64 -11.22 -5.19 -15.50
C LEU A 64 -11.37 -5.24 -17.03
N GLN A 65 -10.67 -4.38 -17.77
CA GLN A 65 -10.68 -4.39 -19.23
C GLN A 65 -10.12 -5.69 -19.82
N THR A 66 -9.04 -6.19 -19.24
CA THR A 66 -8.41 -7.47 -19.63
C THR A 66 -9.34 -8.64 -19.32
N LEU A 67 -9.97 -8.65 -18.15
CA LEU A 67 -10.95 -9.67 -17.75
C LEU A 67 -12.18 -9.71 -18.66
N GLN A 68 -12.62 -8.56 -19.17
CA GLN A 68 -13.77 -8.48 -20.07
C GLN A 68 -13.50 -8.99 -21.48
N ARG A 69 -12.24 -8.95 -21.92
CA ARG A 69 -11.83 -9.32 -23.29
C ARG A 69 -11.39 -10.78 -23.46
N ALA A 70 -10.99 -11.44 -22.40
CA ALA A 70 -10.50 -12.82 -22.44
C ALA A 70 -11.63 -13.82 -22.15
N GLN A 71 -11.61 -14.95 -22.88
CA GLN A 71 -12.44 -16.11 -22.53
C GLN A 71 -11.81 -16.77 -21.29
N ARG A 72 -12.46 -16.67 -20.12
CA ARG A 72 -11.91 -17.08 -18.83
C ARG A 72 -12.89 -17.94 -18.05
N ASP A 73 -12.36 -18.81 -17.23
CA ASP A 73 -13.13 -19.55 -16.22
C ASP A 73 -13.46 -18.64 -15.04
N TRP A 74 -14.62 -18.00 -15.09
CA TRP A 74 -15.10 -17.06 -14.06
C TRP A 74 -15.32 -17.73 -12.70
N ILE A 75 -15.62 -19.04 -12.68
CA ILE A 75 -15.75 -19.80 -11.42
C ILE A 75 -14.41 -19.88 -10.72
N SER A 76 -13.37 -20.30 -11.45
CA SER A 76 -12.03 -20.39 -10.88
C SER A 76 -11.53 -19.02 -10.43
N LEU A 77 -11.81 -17.95 -11.20
CA LEU A 77 -11.45 -16.59 -10.82
C LEU A 77 -12.16 -16.17 -9.52
N TYR A 78 -13.45 -16.44 -9.43
CA TYR A 78 -14.26 -16.15 -8.24
C TYR A 78 -13.75 -16.93 -7.02
N ALA A 79 -13.51 -18.23 -7.17
CA ALA A 79 -13.01 -19.10 -6.10
C ALA A 79 -11.63 -18.66 -5.61
N ASN A 80 -10.72 -18.32 -6.53
CA ASN A 80 -9.39 -17.81 -6.18
C ASN A 80 -9.47 -16.47 -5.44
N ARG A 81 -10.38 -15.58 -5.85
CA ARG A 81 -10.59 -14.30 -5.13
C ARG A 81 -11.14 -14.53 -3.72
N LEU A 82 -12.11 -15.42 -3.56
CA LEU A 82 -12.61 -15.81 -2.24
C LEU A 82 -11.51 -16.41 -1.36
N LEU A 83 -10.66 -17.27 -1.93
CA LEU A 83 -9.54 -17.85 -1.20
C LEU A 83 -8.57 -16.77 -0.74
N LEU A 84 -8.23 -15.81 -1.60
CA LEU A 84 -7.38 -14.68 -1.23
C LEU A 84 -7.99 -13.85 -0.09
N GLU A 85 -9.28 -13.51 -0.18
CA GLU A 85 -9.98 -12.76 0.89
C GLU A 85 -10.04 -13.55 2.21
N ARG A 86 -10.20 -14.87 2.10
CA ARG A 86 -10.14 -15.77 3.26
C ARG A 86 -8.76 -15.79 3.88
N ASN A 87 -7.69 -15.92 3.08
CA ASN A 87 -6.30 -15.89 3.56
C ASN A 87 -6.02 -14.59 4.34
N TRP A 88 -6.47 -13.44 3.80
CA TRP A 88 -6.37 -12.16 4.48
C TRP A 88 -7.12 -12.12 5.81
N ARG A 89 -8.29 -12.72 5.90
CA ARG A 89 -9.12 -12.72 7.11
C ARG A 89 -8.60 -13.67 8.19
N GLU A 90 -8.14 -14.85 7.77
CA GLU A 90 -7.68 -15.90 8.68
C GLU A 90 -6.18 -15.78 9.03
N GLY A 91 -5.46 -14.85 8.37
CA GLY A 91 -4.03 -14.72 8.55
C GLY A 91 -3.23 -15.88 7.96
N ASN A 92 -3.78 -16.58 6.95
CA ASN A 92 -3.08 -17.65 6.26
C ASN A 92 -2.05 -17.05 5.29
N VAL A 93 -0.81 -16.96 5.76
CA VAL A 93 0.28 -16.24 5.11
C VAL A 93 1.56 -17.06 5.11
N ALA A 94 2.31 -17.02 4.02
CA ALA A 94 3.66 -17.53 3.95
C ALA A 94 4.67 -16.38 4.08
N ALA A 95 5.65 -16.54 4.98
CA ALA A 95 6.71 -15.55 5.14
C ALA A 95 7.98 -16.00 4.43
N ARG A 96 8.58 -15.08 3.63
CA ARG A 96 9.87 -15.27 2.98
C ARG A 96 10.81 -14.13 3.36
N PHE A 97 12.10 -14.42 3.49
CA PHE A 97 13.07 -13.49 4.04
C PHE A 97 14.14 -13.14 3.00
N ILE A 98 14.37 -11.84 2.82
CA ILE A 98 15.48 -11.32 2.02
C ILE A 98 16.50 -10.73 2.99
N ASN A 99 17.75 -11.20 2.88
CA ASN A 99 18.89 -10.73 3.67
C ASN A 99 19.96 -10.19 2.74
N GLY A 100 20.72 -9.20 3.21
CA GLY A 100 21.85 -8.70 2.45
C GLY A 100 22.30 -7.30 2.82
N HIS A 101 21.42 -6.43 3.34
CA HIS A 101 21.87 -5.18 3.92
C HIS A 101 22.78 -5.41 5.15
N ALA A 102 23.80 -4.60 5.28
CA ALA A 102 24.75 -4.68 6.39
C ALA A 102 24.19 -4.08 7.69
N ASP A 103 23.17 -3.21 7.60
CA ASP A 103 22.54 -2.54 8.75
C ASP A 103 21.02 -2.38 8.52
N SER A 104 20.34 -1.74 9.46
CA SER A 104 18.89 -1.50 9.51
C SER A 104 18.32 -1.02 8.18
N VAL A 105 17.16 -1.55 7.77
CA VAL A 105 16.46 -1.14 6.55
C VAL A 105 15.36 -0.17 6.92
N TYR A 106 15.50 1.10 6.50
CA TYR A 106 14.59 2.18 6.93
C TYR A 106 13.39 2.40 6.03
N CYS A 107 13.54 2.18 4.74
CA CYS A 107 12.49 2.43 3.77
C CYS A 107 12.47 1.36 2.70
N LEU A 108 11.30 1.15 2.11
CA LEU A 108 11.12 0.24 0.99
C LEU A 108 9.99 0.74 0.05
N GLN A 109 10.10 0.33 -1.19
CA GLN A 109 9.03 0.42 -2.19
C GLN A 109 8.98 -0.86 -3.00
N PHE A 110 7.79 -1.25 -3.44
CA PHE A 110 7.51 -2.45 -4.22
C PHE A 110 6.59 -2.12 -5.40
N ASP A 111 6.88 -2.65 -6.58
CA ASP A 111 6.09 -2.44 -7.81
C ASP A 111 5.46 -3.72 -8.38
N GLY A 112 5.54 -4.84 -7.66
CA GLY A 112 5.08 -6.16 -8.11
C GLY A 112 6.20 -7.05 -8.63
N GLU A 113 7.26 -6.50 -9.20
CA GLU A 113 8.41 -7.22 -9.76
C GLU A 113 9.69 -6.98 -8.98
N ARG A 114 9.86 -5.77 -8.43
CA ARG A 114 11.08 -5.32 -7.76
C ARG A 114 10.78 -4.75 -6.39
N ILE A 115 11.69 -5.01 -5.48
CA ILE A 115 11.72 -4.37 -4.16
C ILE A 115 12.92 -3.43 -4.14
N LEU A 116 12.72 -2.17 -3.80
CA LEU A 116 13.80 -1.24 -3.48
C LEU A 116 13.82 -0.99 -1.99
N SER A 117 15.01 -0.98 -1.42
CA SER A 117 15.21 -0.75 0.01
C SER A 117 16.36 0.20 0.28
N GLY A 118 16.15 1.14 1.19
CA GLY A 118 17.19 2.04 1.68
C GLY A 118 17.57 1.71 3.12
N SER A 119 18.88 1.78 3.41
CA SER A 119 19.44 1.27 4.65
C SER A 119 20.35 2.26 5.35
N ARG A 120 20.60 1.96 6.64
CA ARG A 120 21.63 2.60 7.46
C ARG A 120 23.04 2.33 6.96
N ASP A 121 23.23 1.32 6.11
CA ASP A 121 24.51 1.05 5.44
C ASP A 121 24.82 2.05 4.30
N ASN A 122 24.04 3.12 4.17
CA ASN A 122 24.14 4.22 3.21
C ASN A 122 23.84 3.82 1.77
N THR A 123 23.37 2.60 1.54
CA THR A 123 23.07 2.09 0.21
C THR A 123 21.56 1.99 -0.05
N VAL A 124 21.18 2.04 -1.32
CA VAL A 124 19.88 1.53 -1.81
C VAL A 124 20.14 0.25 -2.58
N ARG A 125 19.32 -0.76 -2.32
CA ARG A 125 19.39 -2.03 -3.04
C ARG A 125 18.09 -2.31 -3.78
N CYS A 126 18.24 -2.81 -5.01
CA CYS A 126 17.15 -3.31 -5.83
C CYS A 126 17.20 -4.83 -5.83
N TRP A 127 16.09 -5.45 -5.46
CA TRP A 127 15.92 -6.89 -5.37
C TRP A 127 14.93 -7.34 -6.41
N ASP A 128 15.23 -8.41 -7.12
CA ASP A 128 14.27 -9.12 -7.94
C ASP A 128 13.32 -9.91 -7.04
N TYR A 129 12.02 -9.70 -7.19
CA TYR A 129 11.02 -10.32 -6.32
C TYR A 129 10.98 -11.84 -6.47
N ALA A 130 11.13 -12.35 -7.71
CA ALA A 130 10.99 -13.79 -7.98
C ALA A 130 12.18 -14.58 -7.44
N SER A 131 13.41 -14.12 -7.71
CA SER A 131 14.64 -14.79 -7.27
C SER A 131 15.08 -14.39 -5.87
N GLN A 132 14.55 -13.28 -5.32
CA GLN A 132 14.93 -12.68 -4.04
C GLN A 132 16.44 -12.32 -3.95
N THR A 133 17.06 -12.09 -5.10
CA THR A 133 18.47 -11.71 -5.19
C THR A 133 18.64 -10.20 -5.39
N CYS A 134 19.71 -9.64 -4.84
CA CYS A 134 20.08 -8.26 -5.10
C CYS A 134 20.61 -8.14 -6.54
N VAL A 135 19.87 -7.44 -7.38
CA VAL A 135 20.25 -7.23 -8.79
C VAL A 135 21.03 -5.94 -9.00
N ARG A 136 20.92 -4.99 -8.07
CA ARG A 136 21.61 -3.70 -8.16
C ARG A 136 21.78 -3.04 -6.82
N THR A 137 22.92 -2.34 -6.62
CA THR A 137 23.18 -1.49 -5.47
C THR A 137 23.48 -0.07 -5.96
N PHE A 138 22.91 0.94 -5.27
CA PHE A 138 23.16 2.35 -5.52
C PHE A 138 23.94 2.91 -4.33
N GLU A 139 25.10 3.49 -4.63
CA GLU A 139 26.01 4.07 -3.65
C GLU A 139 26.21 5.56 -3.97
N GLY A 140 26.24 6.41 -2.94
CA GLY A 140 26.44 7.84 -3.15
C GLY A 140 25.99 8.74 -2.02
N HIS A 141 25.19 8.23 -1.06
CA HIS A 141 24.94 8.90 0.20
C HIS A 141 26.08 8.68 1.21
N GLU A 142 26.36 9.71 2.00
CA GLU A 142 27.36 9.66 3.08
C GLU A 142 26.74 9.31 4.44
N GLY A 143 25.42 9.17 4.50
CA GLY A 143 24.64 8.82 5.68
C GLY A 143 23.51 7.85 5.33
N SER A 144 22.78 7.46 6.38
CA SER A 144 21.66 6.50 6.26
C SER A 144 20.64 6.95 5.23
N VAL A 145 20.23 6.05 4.34
CA VAL A 145 19.10 6.29 3.42
C VAL A 145 17.81 6.08 4.17
N LEU A 146 17.06 7.17 4.41
CA LEU A 146 15.86 7.17 5.26
C LEU A 146 14.58 7.03 4.47
N CYS A 147 14.57 7.50 3.23
CA CYS A 147 13.40 7.47 2.36
C CYS A 147 13.79 7.31 0.90
N LEU A 148 12.89 6.75 0.12
CA LEU A 148 13.04 6.60 -1.32
C LEU A 148 11.66 6.58 -2.00
N GLN A 149 11.64 7.03 -3.24
CA GLN A 149 10.58 6.77 -4.19
C GLN A 149 11.17 6.59 -5.58
N TYR A 150 10.58 5.70 -6.39
CA TYR A 150 11.01 5.47 -7.77
C TYR A 150 9.83 5.25 -8.72
N ASP A 151 10.10 5.50 -10.00
CA ASP A 151 9.29 5.10 -11.14
C ASP A 151 10.19 4.43 -12.20
N GLU A 152 9.69 4.27 -13.41
CA GLU A 152 10.46 3.65 -14.51
C GLU A 152 11.70 4.47 -14.91
N ARG A 153 11.72 5.77 -14.68
CA ARG A 153 12.77 6.70 -15.10
C ARG A 153 13.64 7.18 -13.96
N TYR A 154 13.04 7.60 -12.86
CA TYR A 154 13.72 8.23 -11.75
C TYR A 154 13.66 7.39 -10.48
N MET A 155 14.72 7.43 -9.70
CA MET A 155 14.70 7.11 -8.28
C MET A 155 15.17 8.34 -7.52
N ILE A 156 14.47 8.70 -6.46
CA ILE A 156 14.81 9.84 -5.61
C ILE A 156 14.94 9.34 -4.18
N THR A 157 16.06 9.69 -3.55
CA THR A 157 16.41 9.20 -2.21
C THR A 157 16.74 10.35 -1.29
N GLY A 158 16.33 10.26 -0.03
CA GLY A 158 16.66 11.22 1.02
C GLY A 158 17.43 10.55 2.15
N SER A 159 18.34 11.28 2.77
CA SER A 159 19.30 10.73 3.71
C SER A 159 19.47 11.57 4.98
N SER A 160 20.05 10.92 6.00
CA SER A 160 20.53 11.58 7.21
C SER A 160 21.72 12.51 6.95
N ASP A 161 22.37 12.40 5.79
CA ASP A 161 23.43 13.32 5.34
C ASP A 161 22.89 14.69 4.88
N THR A 162 21.59 14.97 5.08
CA THR A 162 20.87 16.18 4.71
C THR A 162 20.60 16.35 3.22
N THR A 163 21.04 15.41 2.39
CA THR A 163 20.93 15.51 0.94
C THR A 163 19.79 14.68 0.37
N ILE A 164 19.35 15.12 -0.81
CA ILE A 164 18.48 14.36 -1.70
C ILE A 164 19.29 14.00 -2.94
N ILE A 165 19.28 12.76 -3.37
CA ILE A 165 19.90 12.36 -4.63
C ILE A 165 18.83 11.93 -5.62
N VAL A 166 18.92 12.47 -6.82
CA VAL A 166 18.11 12.08 -7.98
C VAL A 166 18.95 11.17 -8.85
N TRP A 167 18.43 9.99 -9.16
CA TRP A 167 19.08 8.95 -9.93
C TRP A 167 18.32 8.71 -11.23
N ASP A 168 19.02 8.41 -12.30
CA ASP A 168 18.48 7.72 -13.45
C ASP A 168 18.36 6.24 -13.10
N PHE A 169 17.13 5.74 -13.03
CA PHE A 169 16.88 4.40 -12.51
C PHE A 169 17.43 3.30 -13.44
N ALA A 170 17.31 3.50 -14.75
CA ALA A 170 17.75 2.52 -15.73
C ALA A 170 19.28 2.34 -15.76
N SER A 171 20.03 3.44 -15.76
CA SER A 171 21.50 3.42 -15.79
C SER A 171 22.15 3.36 -14.42
N ALA A 172 21.41 3.53 -13.35
CA ALA A 172 21.88 3.68 -11.96
C ALA A 172 22.84 4.87 -11.75
N ARG A 173 22.82 5.85 -12.65
CA ARG A 173 23.68 7.03 -12.54
C ARG A 173 23.02 8.11 -11.71
N LYS A 174 23.84 8.76 -10.91
CA LYS A 174 23.42 9.94 -10.17
C LYS A 174 23.27 11.12 -11.15
N ILE A 175 22.06 11.68 -11.19
CA ILE A 175 21.75 12.88 -11.99
C ILE A 175 22.17 14.14 -11.22
N ALA A 176 21.72 14.25 -9.96
CA ALA A 176 21.98 15.43 -9.13
C ALA A 176 21.93 15.12 -7.65
N THR A 177 22.54 16.03 -6.86
CA THR A 177 22.41 16.08 -5.40
C THR A 177 21.83 17.43 -5.01
N LEU A 178 20.69 17.43 -4.32
CA LEU A 178 20.03 18.64 -3.82
C LEU A 178 20.44 18.85 -2.35
N ARG A 179 20.91 20.07 -2.02
CA ARG A 179 21.52 20.41 -0.73
C ARG A 179 20.94 21.71 -0.18
N GLU A 180 19.71 21.64 0.37
CA GLU A 180 19.10 22.81 0.98
C GLU A 180 18.44 22.53 2.33
N HIS A 181 18.22 21.24 2.68
CA HIS A 181 17.79 20.91 4.02
C HIS A 181 18.94 21.05 5.01
N ALA A 182 18.67 21.64 6.17
CA ALA A 182 19.67 21.84 7.22
C ALA A 182 19.91 20.59 8.07
N LEU A 183 18.95 19.65 8.07
CA LEU A 183 19.00 18.40 8.83
C LEU A 183 18.52 17.24 7.96
N ALA A 184 18.51 16.02 8.54
CA ALA A 184 18.13 14.78 7.87
C ALA A 184 16.82 14.89 7.08
N VAL A 185 16.80 14.39 5.84
CA VAL A 185 15.61 14.26 5.00
C VAL A 185 14.90 12.97 5.42
N LEU A 186 13.67 13.09 5.94
CA LEU A 186 12.96 11.99 6.59
C LEU A 186 11.99 11.28 5.66
N ASP A 187 11.36 12.01 4.73
CA ASP A 187 10.50 11.41 3.71
C ASP A 187 10.54 12.23 2.41
N ILE A 188 10.25 11.55 1.30
CA ILE A 188 10.28 12.14 -0.03
C ILE A 188 9.16 11.55 -0.89
N ARG A 189 8.52 12.42 -1.68
CA ARG A 189 7.56 12.01 -2.70
C ARG A 189 7.82 12.79 -3.98
N PHE A 190 7.55 12.17 -5.11
CA PHE A 190 7.55 12.88 -6.39
C PHE A 190 6.40 12.40 -7.29
N ASN A 191 6.06 13.27 -8.23
CA ASN A 191 5.10 12.96 -9.26
C ASN A 191 5.62 13.52 -10.58
N ALA A 192 5.89 12.63 -11.53
CA ALA A 192 6.46 12.97 -12.83
C ALA A 192 5.48 13.74 -13.72
N ASP A 193 4.16 13.52 -13.60
CA ASP A 193 3.14 14.19 -14.43
C ASP A 193 3.10 15.69 -14.13
N ILE A 194 3.16 16.05 -12.86
CA ILE A 194 3.17 17.47 -12.43
C ILE A 194 4.59 18.03 -12.25
N LYS A 195 5.62 17.19 -12.49
CA LYS A 195 7.05 17.53 -12.42
C LYS A 195 7.47 18.14 -11.08
N ARG A 196 7.05 17.53 -9.98
CA ARG A 196 7.34 18.01 -8.63
C ARG A 196 7.95 16.93 -7.76
N ILE A 197 8.96 17.33 -6.99
CA ILE A 197 9.50 16.57 -5.87
C ILE A 197 9.06 17.31 -4.60
N VAL A 198 8.70 16.58 -3.57
CA VAL A 198 8.39 17.10 -2.24
C VAL A 198 9.25 16.34 -1.24
N SER A 199 9.92 17.05 -0.38
CA SER A 199 10.75 16.47 0.68
C SER A 199 10.39 17.08 2.02
N CYS A 200 10.53 16.30 3.10
CA CYS A 200 10.40 16.81 4.46
C CYS A 200 11.61 16.42 5.30
N SER A 201 11.84 17.20 6.33
CA SER A 201 13.07 17.08 7.11
C SER A 201 12.86 17.26 8.62
N LYS A 202 13.86 16.80 9.35
CA LYS A 202 14.04 17.08 10.77
C LYS A 202 14.22 18.59 11.06
N ASP A 203 14.53 19.41 10.05
CA ASP A 203 14.62 20.88 10.15
C ASP A 203 13.25 21.56 10.24
N CYS A 204 12.16 20.81 10.39
CA CYS A 204 10.78 21.27 10.52
C CYS A 204 10.18 21.86 9.22
N THR A 205 10.89 21.78 8.09
CA THR A 205 10.43 22.31 6.80
C THR A 205 10.01 21.21 5.84
N ILE A 206 9.16 21.60 4.88
CA ILE A 206 8.85 20.84 3.69
C ILE A 206 9.35 21.67 2.51
N LYS A 207 10.00 21.05 1.54
CA LYS A 207 10.47 21.73 0.34
C LYS A 207 9.82 21.12 -0.89
N ILE A 208 9.44 22.00 -1.83
CA ILE A 208 8.90 21.62 -3.13
C ILE A 208 9.92 22.01 -4.18
N TRP A 209 10.29 21.03 -5.00
CA TRP A 209 11.30 21.17 -6.04
C TRP A 209 10.68 20.92 -7.40
N ASP A 210 11.23 21.59 -8.39
CA ASP A 210 10.94 21.31 -9.80
C ASP A 210 11.79 20.12 -10.28
N LEU A 211 11.16 19.11 -10.86
CA LEU A 211 11.85 17.87 -11.27
C LEU A 211 12.78 18.06 -12.48
N ASP A 212 12.46 19.01 -13.37
CA ASP A 212 13.27 19.27 -14.57
C ASP A 212 14.50 20.14 -14.26
N SER A 213 14.29 21.26 -13.56
CA SER A 213 15.37 22.20 -13.22
C SER A 213 16.12 21.84 -11.93
N LEU A 214 15.56 20.96 -11.12
CA LEU A 214 16.08 20.51 -9.82
C LEU A 214 16.28 21.65 -8.81
N LYS A 215 15.55 22.77 -8.98
CA LYS A 215 15.59 23.94 -8.09
C LYS A 215 14.45 23.87 -7.08
N CYS A 216 14.73 24.34 -5.87
CA CYS A 216 13.69 24.53 -4.86
C CYS A 216 12.77 25.68 -5.26
N LEU A 217 11.48 25.41 -5.33
CA LEU A 217 10.45 26.40 -5.66
C LEU A 217 9.87 27.03 -4.40
N PHE A 218 9.59 26.21 -3.39
CA PHE A 218 8.96 26.65 -2.15
C PHE A 218 9.59 25.95 -0.95
N THR A 219 9.72 26.69 0.15
CA THR A 219 9.95 26.14 1.49
C THR A 219 8.73 26.44 2.33
N LEU A 220 8.04 25.37 2.75
CA LEU A 220 6.82 25.47 3.56
C LEU A 220 7.22 25.44 5.03
N ASN A 221 6.95 26.54 5.69
CA ASN A 221 7.16 26.73 7.13
C ASN A 221 5.81 26.65 7.85
N GLY A 222 5.80 26.09 9.05
CA GLY A 222 4.57 26.05 9.85
C GLY A 222 4.50 24.92 10.84
N HIS A 223 5.25 23.83 10.63
CA HIS A 223 5.45 22.81 11.66
C HIS A 223 6.44 23.32 12.73
N GLN A 224 6.17 22.94 13.99
CA GLN A 224 6.96 23.35 15.14
C GLN A 224 7.98 22.28 15.57
N ALA A 225 7.95 21.12 14.92
CA ALA A 225 8.88 20.01 15.16
C ALA A 225 9.16 19.28 13.83
N ALA A 226 10.07 18.30 13.88
CA ALA A 226 10.44 17.49 12.71
C ALA A 226 9.22 17.02 11.91
N VAL A 227 9.27 17.19 10.60
CA VAL A 227 8.27 16.63 9.69
C VAL A 227 8.72 15.22 9.33
N ASN A 228 8.05 14.23 9.92
CA ASN A 228 8.49 12.83 9.87
C ASN A 228 8.03 12.07 8.63
N ALA A 229 6.91 12.48 8.04
CA ALA A 229 6.36 11.82 6.86
C ALA A 229 5.54 12.81 6.01
N ILE A 230 5.51 12.55 4.71
CA ILE A 230 4.68 13.26 3.75
C ILE A 230 4.00 12.27 2.81
N HIS A 231 2.85 12.64 2.29
CA HIS A 231 2.22 11.96 1.17
C HIS A 231 1.72 12.97 0.15
N LEU A 232 1.77 12.59 -1.13
CA LEU A 232 1.35 13.42 -2.25
C LEU A 232 0.24 12.72 -3.03
N HIS A 233 -0.90 13.36 -3.17
CA HIS A 233 -1.97 12.90 -4.06
C HIS A 233 -2.51 14.07 -4.89
N GLY A 234 -2.43 13.95 -6.21
CA GLY A 234 -2.78 15.06 -7.11
C GLY A 234 -1.95 16.33 -6.81
N THR A 235 -2.62 17.38 -6.40
CA THR A 235 -1.98 18.66 -6.04
C THR A 235 -1.93 18.92 -4.52
N THR A 236 -2.30 17.94 -3.71
CA THR A 236 -2.34 18.09 -2.26
C THR A 236 -1.20 17.31 -1.59
N ILE A 237 -0.41 18.00 -0.78
CA ILE A 237 0.60 17.42 0.10
C ILE A 237 -0.04 17.25 1.48
N VAL A 238 0.16 16.11 2.11
CA VAL A 238 -0.19 15.86 3.51
C VAL A 238 1.10 15.60 4.28
N SER A 239 1.30 16.29 5.39
CA SER A 239 2.49 16.17 6.22
C SER A 239 2.13 15.79 7.65
N ALA A 240 2.96 14.94 8.28
CA ALA A 240 2.85 14.50 9.66
C ALA A 240 4.10 14.89 10.44
N SER A 241 3.90 15.49 11.61
CA SER A 241 5.00 16.06 12.38
C SER A 241 5.05 15.60 13.83
N GLY A 242 6.24 15.73 14.43
CA GLY A 242 6.46 15.61 15.86
C GLY A 242 5.69 16.63 16.70
N ASP A 243 5.14 17.69 16.08
CA ASP A 243 4.28 18.69 16.75
C ASP A 243 2.84 18.20 16.98
N CYS A 244 2.56 16.93 16.77
CA CYS A 244 1.26 16.26 16.94
C CYS A 244 0.20 16.68 15.92
N SER A 245 0.54 17.43 14.89
CA SER A 245 -0.37 17.88 13.85
C SER A 245 -0.12 17.24 12.49
N ILE A 246 -1.19 17.12 11.71
CA ILE A 246 -1.14 16.83 10.29
C ILE A 246 -1.52 18.11 9.56
N LYS A 247 -0.82 18.45 8.48
CA LYS A 247 -1.12 19.63 7.68
C LYS A 247 -1.31 19.27 6.22
N LEU A 248 -2.30 19.88 5.58
CA LEU A 248 -2.58 19.75 4.16
C LEU A 248 -2.14 21.02 3.47
N TRP A 249 -1.44 20.90 2.33
CA TRP A 249 -0.87 22.02 1.58
C TRP A 249 -1.16 21.88 0.09
N ASP A 250 -1.34 23.02 -0.60
CA ASP A 250 -1.41 23.05 -2.07
C ASP A 250 0.01 23.09 -2.65
N ILE A 251 0.38 22.11 -3.48
CA ILE A 251 1.72 22.00 -4.06
C ILE A 251 2.05 23.14 -5.04
N ARG A 252 1.04 23.78 -5.64
CA ARG A 252 1.22 24.82 -6.64
C ARG A 252 1.50 26.18 -6.03
N THR A 253 0.89 26.46 -4.88
CA THR A 253 0.98 27.76 -4.20
C THR A 253 1.83 27.70 -2.94
N GLY A 254 2.07 26.51 -2.39
CA GLY A 254 2.72 26.33 -1.09
C GLY A 254 1.83 26.74 0.10
N SER A 255 0.56 27.04 -0.12
CA SER A 255 -0.34 27.51 0.93
C SER A 255 -0.87 26.37 1.80
N LEU A 256 -1.06 26.66 3.09
CA LEU A 256 -1.70 25.76 4.02
C LEU A 256 -3.21 25.70 3.73
N ILE A 257 -3.73 24.51 3.48
CA ILE A 257 -5.16 24.28 3.24
C ILE A 257 -5.87 23.99 4.56
N ARG A 258 -5.31 23.10 5.39
CA ARG A 258 -5.97 22.60 6.60
C ARG A 258 -4.97 22.04 7.62
N VAL A 259 -5.39 22.07 8.88
CA VAL A 259 -4.70 21.39 9.99
C VAL A 259 -5.63 20.35 10.59
N LEU A 260 -5.14 19.11 10.77
CA LEU A 260 -5.83 18.04 11.47
C LEU A 260 -5.13 17.85 12.81
N ALA A 261 -5.86 17.99 13.89
CA ALA A 261 -5.36 17.86 15.25
C ALA A 261 -6.18 16.81 16.03
N GLY A 262 -5.51 16.06 16.88
CA GLY A 262 -6.18 15.03 17.69
C GLY A 262 -5.23 13.98 18.26
N HIS A 263 -4.11 13.69 17.56
CA HIS A 263 -3.07 12.86 18.18
C HIS A 263 -2.46 13.55 19.40
N THR A 264 -2.17 12.76 20.43
CA THR A 264 -1.65 13.27 21.72
C THR A 264 -0.12 13.26 21.78
N ARG A 265 0.53 12.63 20.82
CA ARG A 265 1.98 12.58 20.65
C ARG A 265 2.37 12.75 19.19
N GLY A 266 3.66 12.97 18.94
CA GLY A 266 4.19 13.15 17.59
C GLY A 266 3.83 12.03 16.63
N LEU A 267 3.52 12.40 15.41
CA LEU A 267 3.22 11.47 14.32
C LEU A 267 4.51 10.98 13.66
N ALA A 268 4.50 9.74 13.19
CA ALA A 268 5.63 9.13 12.51
C ALA A 268 5.34 8.79 11.04
N CYS A 269 4.08 8.61 10.68
CA CYS A 269 3.69 8.25 9.31
C CYS A 269 2.33 8.81 8.93
N VAL A 270 2.13 9.01 7.63
CA VAL A 270 0.87 9.47 7.04
C VAL A 270 0.72 8.95 5.62
N GLN A 271 -0.50 8.62 5.24
CA GLN A 271 -0.87 8.36 3.84
C GLN A 271 -2.20 9.03 3.48
N PHE A 272 -2.41 9.28 2.18
CA PHE A 272 -3.54 10.03 1.66
C PHE A 272 -3.95 9.53 0.27
N ASP A 273 -5.23 9.28 0.03
CA ASP A 273 -5.77 8.80 -1.24
C ASP A 273 -6.58 9.87 -2.03
N GLY A 274 -6.53 11.13 -1.58
CA GLY A 274 -7.33 12.23 -2.13
C GLY A 274 -8.58 12.55 -1.32
N LYS A 275 -9.06 11.63 -0.50
CA LYS A 275 -10.24 11.79 0.35
C LYS A 275 -9.97 11.48 1.82
N THR A 276 -9.28 10.39 2.07
CA THR A 276 -9.01 9.87 3.41
C THR A 276 -7.53 10.06 3.74
N VAL A 277 -7.24 10.63 4.90
CA VAL A 277 -5.90 10.62 5.50
C VAL A 277 -5.85 9.54 6.56
N VAL A 278 -4.78 8.75 6.57
CA VAL A 278 -4.50 7.77 7.63
C VAL A 278 -3.16 8.11 8.24
N SER A 279 -3.09 8.18 9.56
CA SER A 279 -1.89 8.60 10.30
C SER A 279 -1.56 7.63 11.43
N GLY A 280 -0.28 7.46 11.71
CA GLY A 280 0.25 6.69 12.83
C GLY A 280 1.14 7.54 13.74
N SER A 281 1.05 7.29 15.04
CA SER A 281 1.66 8.15 16.06
C SER A 281 2.38 7.38 17.16
N ASN A 282 3.20 8.11 17.90
CA ASN A 282 3.82 7.68 19.15
C ASN A 282 2.81 7.55 20.31
N ASP A 283 1.56 7.98 20.12
CA ASP A 283 0.46 7.69 21.04
C ASP A 283 -0.11 6.26 20.87
N LYS A 284 0.54 5.44 20.01
CA LYS A 284 0.25 4.03 19.70
C LYS A 284 -1.03 3.82 18.89
N THR A 285 -1.70 4.90 18.49
CA THR A 285 -2.94 4.84 17.71
C THR A 285 -2.70 5.10 16.23
N ILE A 286 -3.60 4.56 15.42
CA ILE A 286 -3.79 4.95 14.03
C ILE A 286 -5.09 5.75 13.98
N ARG A 287 -5.10 6.85 13.24
CA ARG A 287 -6.31 7.66 13.04
C ARG A 287 -6.64 7.77 11.57
N VAL A 288 -7.93 7.68 11.29
CA VAL A 288 -8.50 7.86 9.96
C VAL A 288 -9.27 9.17 9.95
N TRP A 289 -8.99 10.03 8.97
CA TRP A 289 -9.53 11.38 8.86
C TRP A 289 -10.22 11.59 7.52
N ASP A 290 -11.29 12.34 7.51
CA ASP A 290 -11.84 12.91 6.28
C ASP A 290 -11.04 14.18 5.94
N ALA A 291 -10.37 14.18 4.79
CA ALA A 291 -9.54 15.33 4.38
C ALA A 291 -10.37 16.58 4.05
N THR A 292 -11.64 16.40 3.67
CA THR A 292 -12.54 17.49 3.29
C THR A 292 -13.09 18.21 4.52
N THR A 293 -13.53 17.47 5.54
CA THR A 293 -14.07 18.07 6.78
C THR A 293 -12.97 18.37 7.79
N GLY A 294 -11.92 17.54 7.82
CA GLY A 294 -10.85 17.57 8.81
C GLY A 294 -11.17 16.78 10.07
N GLU A 295 -12.28 16.06 10.10
CA GLU A 295 -12.73 15.28 11.24
C GLU A 295 -12.01 13.95 11.34
N CYS A 296 -11.70 13.53 12.56
CA CYS A 296 -11.24 12.19 12.86
C CYS A 296 -12.43 11.22 12.84
N VAL A 297 -12.53 10.45 11.77
CA VAL A 297 -13.65 9.50 11.58
C VAL A 297 -13.47 8.26 12.44
N ARG A 298 -12.21 7.85 12.70
CA ARG A 298 -11.92 6.61 13.44
C ARG A 298 -10.57 6.64 14.13
N VAL A 299 -10.49 5.95 15.26
CA VAL A 299 -9.26 5.67 15.99
C VAL A 299 -9.10 4.15 16.08
N LEU A 300 -7.95 3.62 15.66
CA LEU A 300 -7.61 2.21 15.75
C LEU A 300 -6.59 2.03 16.86
N GLU A 301 -6.93 1.21 17.82
CA GLU A 301 -6.10 0.90 18.99
C GLU A 301 -5.70 -0.59 18.98
N GLY A 302 -4.50 -0.89 19.44
CA GLY A 302 -4.01 -2.27 19.51
C GLY A 302 -2.50 -2.42 19.35
N HIS A 303 -1.78 -1.40 18.85
CA HIS A 303 -0.32 -1.38 18.97
C HIS A 303 0.13 -1.01 20.38
N GLU A 304 1.23 -1.60 20.82
CA GLU A 304 1.78 -1.39 22.15
C GLU A 304 2.93 -0.35 22.18
N ALA A 305 3.39 0.07 21.00
CA ALA A 305 4.44 1.07 20.84
C ALA A 305 4.13 2.02 19.67
N LEU A 306 5.09 2.88 19.31
CA LEU A 306 5.01 3.83 18.20
C LEU A 306 4.56 3.11 16.91
N VAL A 307 3.52 3.62 16.25
CA VAL A 307 3.16 3.22 14.88
C VAL A 307 4.07 3.97 13.91
N ARG A 308 5.12 3.28 13.41
CA ARG A 308 6.20 3.91 12.63
C ARG A 308 5.86 4.07 11.15
N THR A 309 5.09 3.13 10.62
CA THR A 309 4.80 3.06 9.20
C THR A 309 3.39 2.56 8.96
N LEU A 310 2.79 2.98 7.87
CA LEU A 310 1.51 2.46 7.43
C LEU A 310 1.36 2.57 5.91
N CYS A 311 0.55 1.70 5.36
CA CYS A 311 0.03 1.78 4.01
C CYS A 311 -1.42 1.29 3.99
N PHE A 312 -2.20 1.70 3.00
CA PHE A 312 -3.57 1.25 2.88
C PHE A 312 -4.03 1.12 1.44
N ASP A 313 -5.00 0.25 1.23
CA ASP A 313 -5.76 0.11 -0.01
C ASP A 313 -7.25 0.46 0.24
N GLU A 314 -8.13 0.09 -0.69
CA GLU A 314 -9.57 0.35 -0.56
C GLU A 314 -10.22 -0.41 0.61
N ARG A 315 -9.62 -1.50 1.07
CA ARG A 315 -10.20 -2.43 2.06
C ARG A 315 -9.42 -2.52 3.36
N ARG A 316 -8.10 -2.31 3.32
CA ARG A 316 -7.20 -2.62 4.43
C ARG A 316 -6.31 -1.46 4.76
N ILE A 317 -5.98 -1.36 6.03
CA ILE A 317 -4.87 -0.56 6.54
C ILE A 317 -3.84 -1.55 7.08
N VAL A 318 -2.60 -1.39 6.69
CA VAL A 318 -1.47 -2.17 7.21
C VAL A 318 -0.55 -1.25 7.96
N SER A 319 -0.20 -1.59 9.17
CA SER A 319 0.66 -0.78 10.04
C SER A 319 1.82 -1.60 10.57
N GLY A 320 2.98 -0.98 10.67
CA GLY A 320 4.17 -1.54 11.30
C GLY A 320 4.62 -0.67 12.48
N SER A 321 5.05 -1.31 13.55
CA SER A 321 5.30 -0.65 14.83
C SER A 321 6.64 -1.04 15.46
N TYR A 322 7.04 -0.24 16.43
CA TYR A 322 8.15 -0.54 17.32
C TYR A 322 7.83 -1.64 18.34
N ASP A 323 6.57 -2.13 18.39
CA ASP A 323 6.20 -3.34 19.12
C ASP A 323 6.55 -4.64 18.38
N LEU A 324 7.32 -4.55 17.28
CA LEU A 324 7.82 -5.63 16.43
C LEU A 324 6.74 -6.30 15.56
N THR A 325 5.50 -5.81 15.60
CA THR A 325 4.37 -6.40 14.92
C THR A 325 3.97 -5.62 13.67
N ILE A 326 3.32 -6.32 12.76
CA ILE A 326 2.59 -5.74 11.65
C ILE A 326 1.13 -6.12 11.83
N LYS A 327 0.25 -5.13 11.79
CA LYS A 327 -1.18 -5.32 11.96
C LYS A 327 -1.94 -4.95 10.70
N VAL A 328 -2.93 -5.78 10.37
CA VAL A 328 -3.85 -5.55 9.24
C VAL A 328 -5.23 -5.25 9.82
N TRP A 329 -5.79 -4.13 9.41
CA TRP A 329 -7.07 -3.63 9.89
C TRP A 329 -8.05 -3.55 8.74
N ASP A 330 -9.31 -3.86 8.99
CA ASP A 330 -10.39 -3.56 8.04
C ASP A 330 -10.59 -2.04 7.97
N ARG A 331 -10.44 -1.48 6.78
CA ARG A 331 -10.54 -0.02 6.60
C ARG A 331 -11.93 0.52 6.88
N VAL A 332 -12.97 -0.28 6.66
CA VAL A 332 -14.38 0.13 6.80
C VAL A 332 -14.84 0.01 8.25
N THR A 333 -14.57 -1.11 8.90
CA THR A 333 -14.99 -1.35 10.29
C THR A 333 -13.99 -0.80 11.32
N GLY A 334 -12.70 -0.79 10.97
CA GLY A 334 -11.59 -0.46 11.86
C GLY A 334 -11.17 -1.62 12.75
N GLU A 335 -11.72 -2.80 12.55
CA GLU A 335 -11.39 -3.99 13.34
C GLU A 335 -10.03 -4.55 12.95
N LEU A 336 -9.30 -5.08 13.93
CA LEU A 336 -8.06 -5.80 13.70
C LEU A 336 -8.38 -7.15 13.03
N MET A 337 -7.89 -7.34 11.82
CA MET A 337 -8.06 -8.58 11.06
C MET A 337 -6.95 -9.58 11.35
N VAL A 338 -5.68 -9.14 11.28
CA VAL A 338 -4.50 -9.98 11.41
C VAL A 338 -3.43 -9.28 12.24
N ASP A 339 -2.77 -10.03 13.09
CA ASP A 339 -1.62 -9.61 13.88
C ASP A 339 -0.42 -10.49 13.52
N LEU A 340 0.48 -9.96 12.68
CA LEU A 340 1.67 -10.67 12.20
C LEU A 340 2.82 -10.45 13.17
N LYS A 341 3.25 -11.54 13.81
CA LYS A 341 4.29 -11.57 14.85
C LYS A 341 5.43 -12.51 14.43
N ASP A 342 6.50 -12.49 15.21
CA ASP A 342 7.58 -13.48 15.23
C ASP A 342 8.47 -13.55 13.96
N ALA A 343 8.27 -12.69 12.96
CA ALA A 343 9.17 -12.65 11.81
C ALA A 343 10.24 -11.57 11.94
N HIS A 344 9.92 -10.43 12.55
CA HIS A 344 10.90 -9.41 12.86
C HIS A 344 11.34 -9.48 14.32
N ALA A 345 12.66 -9.45 14.53
CA ALA A 345 13.26 -9.45 15.85
C ALA A 345 13.49 -8.03 16.43
N SER A 346 13.14 -7.00 15.66
CA SER A 346 13.32 -5.59 16.05
C SER A 346 12.26 -4.70 15.36
N TRP A 347 12.36 -3.40 15.57
CA TRP A 347 11.42 -2.38 15.11
C TRP A 347 11.12 -2.45 13.63
N VAL A 348 9.85 -2.41 13.25
CA VAL A 348 9.40 -2.33 11.86
C VAL A 348 9.44 -0.88 11.41
N PHE A 349 10.24 -0.59 10.38
CA PHE A 349 10.44 0.78 9.90
C PHE A 349 9.62 1.13 8.65
N SER A 350 9.34 0.16 7.80
CA SER A 350 8.61 0.38 6.57
C SER A 350 7.73 -0.81 6.20
N VAL A 351 6.56 -0.53 5.67
CA VAL A 351 5.66 -1.53 5.07
C VAL A 351 5.17 -1.03 3.72
N ALA A 352 5.02 -1.96 2.79
CA ALA A 352 4.34 -1.77 1.51
C ALA A 352 3.30 -2.86 1.32
N LEU A 353 2.23 -2.54 0.60
CA LEU A 353 1.08 -3.41 0.37
C LEU A 353 0.78 -3.49 -1.12
N ASP A 354 0.51 -4.70 -1.59
CA ASP A 354 -0.24 -4.91 -2.83
C ASP A 354 -1.50 -5.76 -2.55
N GLY A 355 -2.28 -6.08 -3.59
CA GLY A 355 -3.53 -6.83 -3.44
C GLY A 355 -3.37 -8.22 -2.81
N GLY A 356 -2.18 -8.80 -2.74
CA GLY A 356 -1.92 -10.16 -2.24
C GLY A 356 -0.79 -10.28 -1.23
N LYS A 357 -0.01 -9.21 -0.97
CA LYS A 357 1.22 -9.31 -0.20
C LYS A 357 1.46 -8.06 0.65
N ILE A 358 2.18 -8.26 1.75
CA ILE A 358 2.82 -7.19 2.50
C ILE A 358 4.33 -7.39 2.40
N ILE A 359 5.07 -6.32 2.23
CA ILE A 359 6.53 -6.32 2.32
C ILE A 359 6.90 -5.40 3.47
N SER A 360 7.74 -5.89 4.37
CA SER A 360 8.17 -5.14 5.54
C SER A 360 9.68 -5.08 5.66
N ALA A 361 10.18 -3.97 6.21
CA ALA A 361 11.58 -3.76 6.50
C ALA A 361 11.77 -3.35 7.96
N SER A 362 12.87 -3.81 8.56
CA SER A 362 13.10 -3.69 9.99
C SER A 362 14.54 -3.31 10.34
N GLN A 363 14.72 -2.92 11.59
CA GLN A 363 16.01 -2.73 12.22
C GLN A 363 16.85 -4.02 12.25
N ASP A 364 16.22 -5.20 12.19
CA ASP A 364 16.90 -6.50 12.18
C ASP A 364 17.63 -6.81 10.85
N ARG A 365 17.71 -5.84 9.93
CA ARG A 365 18.36 -5.90 8.60
C ARG A 365 17.64 -6.78 7.59
N LYS A 366 16.45 -7.32 7.94
CA LYS A 366 15.66 -8.19 7.09
C LYS A 366 14.58 -7.41 6.36
N ILE A 367 14.27 -7.89 5.16
CA ILE A 367 13.04 -7.59 4.44
C ILE A 367 12.22 -8.87 4.47
N VAL A 368 10.97 -8.79 4.87
CA VAL A 368 10.05 -9.93 4.93
C VAL A 368 8.93 -9.74 3.92
N ILE A 369 8.70 -10.76 3.10
CA ILE A 369 7.57 -10.86 2.19
C ILE A 369 6.52 -11.73 2.85
N TRP A 370 5.37 -11.16 3.14
CA TRP A 370 4.21 -11.82 3.69
C TRP A 370 3.23 -12.10 2.55
N ASP A 371 3.16 -13.33 2.12
CA ASP A 371 2.43 -13.75 0.93
C ASP A 371 1.10 -14.41 1.31
N PHE A 372 -0.02 -13.69 1.09
CA PHE A 372 -1.38 -14.16 1.32
C PHE A 372 -1.95 -14.94 0.13
N THR A 373 -1.17 -15.10 -0.95
CA THR A 373 -1.62 -15.79 -2.16
C THR A 373 -1.45 -17.31 -2.09
N VAL A 374 -1.24 -17.84 -0.90
CA VAL A 374 -1.08 -19.29 -0.66
C VAL A 374 -2.27 -20.06 -1.23
N GLY A 375 -2.00 -20.99 -2.14
CA GLY A 375 -3.02 -21.79 -2.82
C GLY A 375 -3.83 -21.07 -3.91
N VAL A 376 -3.64 -19.77 -4.10
CA VAL A 376 -4.31 -18.98 -5.14
C VAL A 376 -3.63 -19.21 -6.49
N LYS A 377 -4.42 -19.52 -7.52
CA LYS A 377 -3.96 -19.71 -8.91
C LYS A 377 -4.31 -18.47 -9.75
N HIS A 378 -3.58 -18.27 -10.85
CA HIS A 378 -3.83 -17.16 -11.79
C HIS A 378 -3.85 -15.77 -11.13
N LEU A 379 -2.88 -15.51 -10.30
CA LEU A 379 -2.76 -14.29 -9.48
C LEU A 379 -2.78 -13.01 -10.32
N GLN A 380 -2.16 -13.03 -11.50
CA GLN A 380 -2.12 -11.89 -12.43
C GLN A 380 -3.52 -11.39 -12.81
N ASP A 381 -4.50 -12.29 -12.82
CA ASP A 381 -5.88 -11.97 -13.16
C ASP A 381 -6.68 -11.35 -12.00
N LEU A 382 -6.14 -11.42 -10.78
CA LEU A 382 -6.81 -10.98 -9.56
C LEU A 382 -6.27 -9.64 -9.04
N ILE A 383 -5.00 -9.35 -9.25
CA ILE A 383 -4.28 -8.27 -8.58
C ILE A 383 -3.73 -7.23 -9.55
N TYR A 384 -3.29 -7.64 -10.74
CA TYR A 384 -2.66 -6.82 -11.77
C TYR A 384 -3.53 -6.77 -13.06
#